data_69d752ad9580f84aa2efff79ff6ddfec
#
_entry.id   69d752ad9580f84aa2efff79ff6ddfec
#
_cell.length_a   1.000
_cell.length_b   1.000
_cell.length_c   1.000
_cell.angle_alpha   90.00
_cell.angle_beta   90.00
_cell.angle_gamma   90.00
#
_symmetry.space_group_name_H-M   'P 1'
#
loop_
_entity.id
_entity.type
_entity.pdbx_description
1 polymer ?
#
loop_
_entity_poly.entity_id
_entity_poly.type
_entity_poly.pdbx_seq_one_letter_code
_entity_poly.pdbx_strand_id
1 'polypeptide(L)'
;MIAARTIAAGLCDPPLGLAWDEALVRVPVTLPTLIVWRSRPAVVIGRFQRADWEIDAAACARHGVRVWRRFTGGGAVYLDPGTVCAAIALPAAHPAASASPPTSVT
;
A
#
# COMPACT_ATOMS: atom_id res chain seq x y z
N MET A 1 4.90 -25.82 13.07
CA MET A 1 4.41 -25.27 11.80
C MET A 1 3.84 -23.88 12.04
N ILE A 2 4.19 -22.94 11.21
CA ILE A 2 3.68 -21.57 11.31
C ILE A 2 2.53 -21.43 10.32
N ALA A 3 1.37 -21.05 10.81
CA ALA A 3 0.24 -20.76 9.95
C ALA A 3 0.26 -19.29 9.56
N ALA A 4 -0.11 -19.03 8.33
CA ALA A 4 -0.23 -17.69 7.79
C ALA A 4 -1.40 -17.62 6.81
N ARG A 5 -1.92 -16.43 6.62
CA ARG A 5 -3.00 -16.19 5.66
C ARG A 5 -2.47 -15.37 4.50
N THR A 6 -2.90 -15.74 3.30
CA THR A 6 -2.60 -14.97 2.10
C THR A 6 -3.91 -14.52 1.46
N ILE A 7 -4.00 -13.26 1.13
CA ILE A 7 -5.13 -12.68 0.42
C ILE A 7 -4.63 -12.20 -0.93
N ALA A 8 -5.15 -12.79 -2.00
CA ALA A 8 -4.84 -12.37 -3.36
C ALA A 8 -6.01 -11.55 -3.87
N ALA A 9 -5.87 -10.23 -3.82
CA ALA A 9 -6.96 -9.33 -4.19
C ALA A 9 -7.03 -9.05 -5.70
N GLY A 10 -6.00 -9.44 -6.45
CA GLY A 10 -6.00 -9.31 -7.90
C GLY A 10 -5.79 -7.87 -8.38
N LEU A 11 -6.32 -7.58 -9.55
CA LEU A 11 -6.25 -6.25 -10.13
C LEU A 11 -7.34 -5.38 -9.52
N CYS A 12 -6.93 -4.32 -8.84
CA CYS A 12 -7.82 -3.42 -8.11
C CYS A 12 -7.78 -2.02 -8.72
N ASP A 13 -8.89 -1.30 -8.58
CA ASP A 13 -8.79 0.15 -8.61
C ASP A 13 -8.00 0.61 -7.39
N PRO A 14 -7.15 1.63 -7.51
CA PRO A 14 -6.26 2.02 -6.44
C PRO A 14 -6.91 2.21 -5.07
N PRO A 15 -8.09 2.84 -4.95
CA PRO A 15 -8.71 3.00 -3.63
C PRO A 15 -8.97 1.68 -2.91
N LEU A 16 -9.32 0.63 -3.64
CA LEU A 16 -9.59 -0.67 -3.02
C LEU A 16 -8.30 -1.31 -2.52
N GLY A 17 -7.24 -1.31 -3.32
CA GLY A 17 -5.95 -1.84 -2.89
C GLY A 17 -5.38 -1.09 -1.69
N LEU A 18 -5.45 0.23 -1.72
CA LEU A 18 -5.02 1.05 -0.59
C LEU A 18 -5.87 0.80 0.65
N ALA A 19 -7.17 0.57 0.48
CA ALA A 19 -8.06 0.25 1.59
C ALA A 19 -7.72 -1.10 2.23
N TRP A 20 -7.31 -2.09 1.43
CA TRP A 20 -6.81 -3.35 1.97
C TRP A 20 -5.59 -3.14 2.85
N ASP A 21 -4.62 -2.37 2.38
CA ASP A 21 -3.41 -2.09 3.14
C ASP A 21 -3.72 -1.40 4.46
N GLU A 22 -4.61 -0.42 4.43
CA GLU A 22 -5.01 0.31 5.62
C GLU A 22 -5.80 -0.58 6.59
N ALA A 23 -6.70 -1.40 6.09
CA ALA A 23 -7.49 -2.31 6.92
C ALA A 23 -6.62 -3.29 7.69
N LEU A 24 -5.56 -3.79 7.07
CA LEU A 24 -4.64 -4.72 7.73
C LEU A 24 -3.89 -4.08 8.90
N VAL A 25 -3.70 -2.77 8.86
CA VAL A 25 -3.06 -2.05 9.96
C VAL A 25 -4.06 -1.74 11.07
N ARG A 26 -5.30 -1.39 10.70
CA ARG A 26 -6.30 -0.93 11.66
C ARG A 26 -7.07 -2.05 12.32
N VAL A 27 -7.20 -3.18 11.64
CA VAL A 27 -7.94 -4.34 12.17
C VAL A 27 -6.93 -5.37 12.69
N PRO A 28 -6.97 -5.71 13.98
CA PRO A 28 -6.05 -6.72 14.51
C PRO A 28 -6.20 -8.05 13.78
N VAL A 29 -5.08 -8.62 13.40
CA VAL A 29 -5.06 -9.95 12.78
C VAL A 29 -4.66 -10.98 13.81
N THR A 30 -5.17 -12.20 13.67
CA THR A 30 -4.85 -13.32 14.57
C THR A 30 -3.74 -14.20 14.01
N LEU A 31 -3.48 -14.09 12.72
CA LEU A 31 -2.41 -14.81 12.01
C LEU A 31 -1.61 -13.80 11.19
N PRO A 32 -0.33 -14.07 10.97
CA PRO A 32 0.41 -13.32 9.95
C PRO A 32 -0.38 -13.34 8.65
N THR A 33 -0.61 -12.18 8.08
CA THR A 33 -1.44 -12.02 6.89
C THR A 33 -0.69 -11.25 5.83
N LEU A 34 -0.58 -11.85 4.67
CA LEU A 34 0.00 -11.23 3.48
C LEU A 34 -1.15 -10.87 2.54
N ILE A 35 -1.19 -9.63 2.10
CA ILE A 35 -2.05 -9.25 0.98
C ILE A 35 -1.20 -8.90 -0.23
N VAL A 36 -1.65 -9.35 -1.38
CA VAL A 36 -1.01 -9.08 -2.67
C VAL A 36 -2.07 -8.54 -3.62
N TRP A 37 -1.78 -7.44 -4.26
CA TRP A 37 -2.68 -6.85 -5.24
C TRP A 37 -1.92 -6.14 -6.35
N ARG A 38 -2.59 -5.90 -7.45
CA ARG A 38 -2.08 -5.09 -8.56
C ARG A 38 -3.03 -3.95 -8.81
N SER A 39 -2.53 -2.88 -9.35
CA SER A 39 -3.31 -1.65 -9.53
C SER A 39 -3.47 -1.32 -11.00
N ARG A 40 -4.62 -0.75 -11.34
CA ARG A 40 -4.76 0.00 -12.57
C ARG A 40 -3.84 1.22 -12.51
N PRO A 41 -3.49 1.81 -13.67
CA PRO A 41 -2.53 2.92 -13.70
C PRO A 41 -2.89 4.03 -12.73
N ALA A 42 -1.94 4.36 -11.85
CA ALA A 42 -2.13 5.37 -10.84
C ALA A 42 -0.79 5.90 -10.33
N VAL A 43 -0.81 7.12 -9.85
CA VAL A 43 0.26 7.66 -9.02
C VAL A 43 -0.26 7.69 -7.59
N VAL A 44 0.51 7.13 -6.67
CA VAL A 44 0.18 7.16 -5.25
C VAL A 44 1.24 7.97 -4.53
N ILE A 45 0.81 9.05 -3.90
CA ILE A 45 1.69 9.90 -3.11
C ILE A 45 1.60 9.55 -1.64
N GLY A 46 2.65 9.87 -0.91
CA GLY A 46 2.68 9.67 0.53
C GLY A 46 1.78 10.64 1.26
N ARG A 47 1.45 10.30 2.50
CA ARG A 47 0.51 11.06 3.32
C ARG A 47 0.87 12.54 3.43
N PHE A 48 2.16 12.85 3.51
CA PHE A 48 2.63 14.21 3.78
C PHE A 48 3.18 14.92 2.55
N GLN A 49 3.12 14.31 1.38
CA GLN A 49 3.62 14.93 0.17
C GLN A 49 2.64 15.96 -0.38
N ARG A 50 3.17 16.98 -1.01
CA ARG A 50 2.37 17.96 -1.74
C ARG A 50 2.20 17.49 -3.18
N ALA A 51 0.96 17.27 -3.58
CA ALA A 51 0.65 16.81 -4.92
C ALA A 51 1.12 17.81 -5.99
N ASP A 52 0.98 19.10 -5.72
CA ASP A 52 1.39 20.14 -6.65
C ASP A 52 2.91 20.20 -6.87
N TRP A 53 3.69 19.62 -5.97
CA TRP A 53 5.16 19.57 -6.10
C TRP A 53 5.63 18.24 -6.69
N GLU A 54 4.90 17.15 -6.42
CA GLU A 54 5.39 15.81 -6.72
C GLU A 54 4.91 15.27 -8.06
N ILE A 55 3.85 15.83 -8.62
CA ILE A 55 3.25 15.31 -9.84
C ILE A 55 3.01 16.39 -10.86
N ASP A 56 3.02 15.98 -12.12
CA ASP A 56 2.54 16.79 -13.24
C ASP A 56 1.08 16.42 -13.49
N ALA A 57 0.18 17.23 -12.95
CA ALA A 57 -1.26 16.95 -13.03
C ALA A 57 -1.76 16.92 -14.48
N ALA A 58 -1.22 17.77 -15.33
CA ALA A 58 -1.62 17.80 -16.74
C ALA A 58 -1.16 16.53 -17.46
N ALA A 59 0.04 16.04 -17.19
CA ALA A 59 0.52 14.80 -17.77
C ALA A 59 -0.31 13.60 -17.28
N CYS A 60 -0.63 13.55 -16.01
CA CYS A 60 -1.49 12.50 -15.45
C CYS A 60 -2.85 12.49 -16.15
N ALA A 61 -3.47 13.65 -16.33
CA ALA A 61 -4.75 13.75 -17.01
C ALA A 61 -4.66 13.28 -18.47
N ARG A 62 -3.61 13.68 -19.19
CA ARG A 62 -3.41 13.28 -20.58
C ARG A 62 -3.27 11.76 -20.74
N HIS A 63 -2.66 11.10 -19.77
CA HIS A 63 -2.40 9.67 -19.82
C HIS A 63 -3.44 8.83 -19.08
N GLY A 64 -4.52 9.44 -18.61
CA GLY A 64 -5.56 8.72 -17.88
C GLY A 64 -5.10 8.16 -16.55
N VAL A 65 -4.11 8.77 -15.95
CA VAL A 65 -3.54 8.32 -14.68
C VAL A 65 -4.13 9.16 -13.55
N ARG A 66 -4.74 8.49 -12.59
CA ARG A 66 -5.27 9.17 -11.42
C ARG A 66 -4.24 9.23 -10.31
N VAL A 67 -4.40 10.21 -9.43
CA VAL A 67 -3.52 10.42 -8.30
C VAL A 67 -4.28 10.15 -7.01
N TRP A 68 -3.69 9.33 -6.16
CA TRP A 68 -4.25 8.96 -4.87
C TRP A 68 -3.23 9.22 -3.77
N ARG A 69 -3.73 9.47 -2.58
CA ARG A 69 -2.87 9.62 -1.40
C ARG A 69 -3.06 8.39 -0.50
N ARG A 70 -1.96 7.75 -0.12
CA ARG A 70 -2.03 6.67 0.86
C ARG A 70 -1.96 7.23 2.29
N PHE A 71 -2.34 6.40 3.25
CA PHE A 71 -2.33 6.81 4.66
C PHE A 71 -0.93 6.79 5.28
N THR A 72 0.03 6.17 4.65
CA THR A 72 1.40 6.06 5.11
C THR A 72 2.30 7.13 4.49
N GLY A 73 3.43 7.41 5.13
CA GLY A 73 4.41 8.34 4.61
C GLY A 73 5.17 7.80 3.40
N GLY A 74 6.28 8.45 3.09
CA GLY A 74 7.15 8.03 1.99
C GLY A 74 6.94 8.83 0.72
N GLY A 75 7.56 8.36 -0.36
CA GLY A 75 7.58 9.04 -1.65
C GLY A 75 6.45 8.64 -2.58
N ALA A 76 6.41 9.32 -3.71
CA ALA A 76 5.45 9.01 -4.76
C ALA A 76 5.90 7.77 -5.54
N VAL A 77 4.93 6.96 -5.92
CA VAL A 77 5.16 5.78 -6.77
C VAL A 77 4.16 5.76 -7.92
N TYR A 78 4.60 5.24 -9.04
CA TYR A 78 3.70 4.92 -10.14
C TYR A 78 3.35 3.44 -10.07
N LEU A 79 2.08 3.13 -10.19
CA LEU A 79 1.56 1.77 -10.20
C LEU A 79 0.87 1.49 -11.52
N ASP A 80 1.03 0.27 -12.00
CA ASP A 80 0.29 -0.27 -13.13
C ASP A 80 0.12 -1.78 -12.95
N PRO A 81 -0.60 -2.47 -13.87
CA PRO A 81 -0.80 -3.92 -13.73
C PRO A 81 0.48 -4.76 -13.74
N GLY A 82 1.61 -4.19 -14.15
CA GLY A 82 2.91 -4.87 -14.10
C GLY A 82 3.59 -4.80 -12.73
N THR A 83 3.02 -4.06 -11.80
CA THR A 83 3.60 -3.88 -10.47
C THR A 83 2.79 -4.68 -9.45
N VAL A 84 3.47 -5.46 -8.63
CA VAL A 84 2.84 -6.18 -7.53
C VAL A 84 3.01 -5.37 -6.26
N CYS A 85 1.89 -5.08 -5.61
CA CYS A 85 1.86 -4.46 -4.30
C CYS A 85 1.64 -5.54 -3.25
N ALA A 86 2.40 -5.48 -2.16
CA ALA A 86 2.28 -6.45 -1.09
C ALA A 86 2.38 -5.77 0.26
N ALA A 87 1.62 -6.27 1.21
CA ALA A 87 1.69 -5.83 2.59
C ALA A 87 1.59 -7.04 3.52
N ILE A 88 2.29 -6.98 4.64
CA ILE A 88 2.27 -8.02 5.65
C ILE A 88 1.78 -7.40 6.96
N ALA A 89 0.75 -8.02 7.54
CA ALA A 89 0.28 -7.68 8.86
C ALA A 89 0.61 -8.81 9.83
N LEU A 90 1.11 -8.46 11.00
CA LEU A 90 1.48 -9.43 12.02
C LEU A 90 0.59 -9.24 13.25
N PRO A 91 0.21 -10.34 13.92
CA PRO A 91 -0.41 -10.21 15.24
C PRO A 91 0.52 -9.43 16.18
N ALA A 92 -0.04 -8.63 17.05
CA ALA A 92 0.75 -7.83 17.99
C ALA A 92 1.66 -8.70 18.87
N ALA A 93 1.24 -9.92 19.17
CA ALA A 93 2.01 -10.85 19.97
C ALA A 93 3.12 -11.58 19.20
N HIS A 94 3.17 -11.42 17.86
CA HIS A 94 4.18 -12.08 17.06
C HIS A 94 5.56 -11.50 17.36
N PRO A 95 6.62 -12.34 17.50
CA PRO A 95 7.94 -11.84 17.84
C PRO A 95 8.46 -10.77 16.86
N ALA A 96 8.17 -10.91 15.59
CA ALA A 96 8.60 -9.93 14.58
C ALA A 96 7.86 -8.60 14.71
N ALA A 97 6.65 -8.60 15.27
CA ALA A 97 5.88 -7.38 15.46
C ALA A 97 6.45 -6.51 16.61
N SER A 98 7.14 -7.12 17.54
CA SER A 98 7.77 -6.40 18.65
C SER A 98 9.17 -5.91 18.31
N ALA A 99 9.68 -6.22 17.14
CA ALA A 99 10.95 -5.70 16.72
C ALA A 99 10.89 -4.18 16.73
N SER A 100 11.97 -3.57 17.11
CA SER A 100 12.04 -2.14 17.19
C SER A 100 11.58 -1.51 15.89
N PRO A 101 10.74 -0.51 15.97
CA PRO A 101 10.31 0.15 14.78
C PRO A 101 11.50 0.73 14.06
N PRO A 102 11.58 0.53 12.79
CA PRO A 102 12.53 1.25 12.01
C PRO A 102 12.20 2.72 12.06
N THR A 103 13.20 3.49 12.01
CA THR A 103 13.05 4.92 11.96
C THR A 103 12.58 5.37 10.61
N SER A 104 12.66 4.52 9.64
CA SER A 104 12.34 4.89 8.29
C SER A 104 11.69 3.75 7.58
N VAL A 105 10.61 4.05 6.97
CA VAL A 105 9.94 3.14 6.08
C VAL A 105 9.69 3.88 4.80
N THR A 106 10.16 3.35 3.76
CA THR A 106 9.96 3.98 2.47
C THR A 106 8.67 3.53 1.82
#